data_eb56c54256c63af0fbffc87fe7f056ef
#
_entry.id   eb56c54256c63af0fbffc87fe7f056ef
#
_cell.length_a   1.000
_cell.length_b   1.000
_cell.length_c   1.000
_cell.angle_alpha   90.00
_cell.angle_beta   90.00
_cell.angle_gamma   90.00
#
_symmetry.space_group_name_H-M   'P 1'
#
loop_
_entity.id
_entity.type
_entity.pdbx_description
1 polymer ?
#
loop_
_entity_poly.entity_id
_entity_poly.type
_entity_poly.pdbx_seq_one_letter_code
_entity_poly.pdbx_strand_id
1 'polypeptide(L)'
;IMGINYWGVVYGTKEFLPYIKKTGEGHIINTSSLFGLTAQPTQSAYNSSKFAVRGFTESLRQELDIENCGVSALCVHPGGIRTNIANDARMNDSLKSLGMNPEKSAKAFNKLLRMPAEDASQQILDAVLKNKRRLLIGNDAKAIDLMQRILPTGYQKVTALATKLSKRLEPK
;
A
#
# COMPACT_ATOMS: atom_id res chain seq x y z
N ILE A 1 11.68 8.78 -0.61
CA ILE A 1 10.57 7.83 -0.46
C ILE A 1 11.07 6.51 0.12
N MET A 2 12.04 5.82 -0.50
CA MET A 2 12.58 4.53 0.00
C MET A 2 13.07 4.62 1.45
N GLY A 3 13.81 5.67 1.81
CA GLY A 3 14.32 5.86 3.18
C GLY A 3 13.23 5.85 4.25
N ILE A 4 12.09 6.52 3.97
CA ILE A 4 10.97 6.60 4.92
C ILE A 4 10.08 5.35 4.82
N ASN A 5 9.57 5.04 3.61
CA ASN A 5 8.53 4.03 3.42
C ASN A 5 9.04 2.59 3.62
N TYR A 6 10.28 2.30 3.26
CA TYR A 6 10.84 0.96 3.34
C TYR A 6 11.82 0.83 4.50
N TRP A 7 12.89 1.62 4.50
CA TRP A 7 13.92 1.51 5.54
C TRP A 7 13.39 1.87 6.93
N GLY A 8 12.45 2.83 7.04
CA GLY A 8 11.77 3.11 8.31
C GLY A 8 11.00 1.89 8.85
N VAL A 9 10.35 1.11 7.97
CA VAL A 9 9.67 -0.13 8.36
C VAL A 9 10.68 -1.20 8.78
N VAL A 10 11.77 -1.38 8.02
CA VAL A 10 12.82 -2.36 8.33
C VAL A 10 13.48 -2.05 9.67
N TYR A 11 13.88 -0.80 9.89
CA TYR A 11 14.52 -0.40 11.14
C TYR A 11 13.58 -0.51 12.34
N GLY A 12 12.33 -0.02 12.20
CA GLY A 12 11.34 -0.18 13.26
C GLY A 12 11.10 -1.65 13.60
N THR A 13 10.93 -2.50 12.59
CA THR A 13 10.78 -3.94 12.81
C THR A 13 12.00 -4.53 13.52
N LYS A 14 13.20 -4.23 13.04
CA LYS A 14 14.46 -4.75 13.61
C LYS A 14 14.62 -4.35 15.08
N GLU A 15 14.32 -3.11 15.41
CA GLU A 15 14.49 -2.60 16.78
C GLU A 15 13.44 -3.17 17.75
N PHE A 16 12.19 -3.28 17.34
CA PHE A 16 11.12 -3.71 18.25
C PHE A 16 10.94 -5.24 18.32
N LEU A 17 11.23 -5.97 17.25
CA LEU A 17 11.00 -7.41 17.18
C LEU A 17 11.64 -8.22 18.32
N PRO A 18 12.91 -7.97 18.76
CA PRO A 18 13.50 -8.70 19.88
C PRO A 18 12.73 -8.53 21.20
N TYR A 19 12.14 -7.34 21.42
CA TYR A 19 11.35 -7.07 22.62
C TYR A 19 10.00 -7.78 22.57
N ILE A 20 9.34 -7.76 21.40
CA ILE A 20 8.07 -8.46 21.19
C ILE A 20 8.26 -9.97 21.33
N LYS A 21 9.34 -10.55 20.80
CA LYS A 21 9.65 -11.97 20.96
C LYS A 21 9.83 -12.38 22.44
N LYS A 22 10.38 -11.52 23.28
CA LYS A 22 10.53 -11.80 24.71
C LYS A 22 9.20 -11.96 25.46
N THR A 23 8.10 -11.40 24.95
CA THR A 23 6.77 -11.57 25.56
C THR A 23 6.14 -12.92 25.21
N GLY A 24 6.65 -13.63 24.21
CA GLY A 24 6.10 -14.91 23.74
C GLY A 24 4.85 -14.78 22.87
N GLU A 25 4.33 -13.56 22.64
CA GLU A 25 3.20 -13.27 21.77
C GLU A 25 3.30 -11.86 21.19
N GLY A 26 2.72 -11.62 20.02
CA GLY A 26 2.64 -10.28 19.46
C GLY A 26 2.49 -10.25 17.94
N HIS A 27 2.32 -9.03 17.43
CA HIS A 27 2.08 -8.80 16.01
C HIS A 27 2.89 -7.62 15.48
N ILE A 28 3.60 -7.84 14.37
CA ILE A 28 4.20 -6.79 13.54
C ILE A 28 3.21 -6.46 12.42
N ILE A 29 2.76 -5.22 12.34
CA ILE A 29 1.80 -4.76 11.34
C ILE A 29 2.49 -3.75 10.43
N ASN A 30 2.78 -4.14 9.21
CA ASN A 30 3.43 -3.27 8.22
C ASN A 30 2.45 -2.81 7.16
N THR A 31 2.38 -1.49 6.94
CA THR A 31 1.48 -0.88 5.99
C THR A 31 2.14 -0.73 4.62
N SER A 32 1.75 -1.61 3.69
CA SER A 32 2.02 -1.48 2.26
C SER A 32 0.98 -0.54 1.60
N SER A 33 0.39 -0.92 0.50
CA SER A 33 -0.66 -0.20 -0.24
C SER A 33 -1.29 -1.14 -1.26
N LEU A 34 -2.41 -0.75 -1.87
CA LEU A 34 -2.85 -1.33 -3.14
C LEU A 34 -1.76 -1.16 -4.24
N PHE A 35 -0.92 -0.13 -4.14
CA PHE A 35 0.25 0.10 -5.02
C PHE A 35 1.49 -0.75 -4.64
N GLY A 36 1.37 -1.63 -3.67
CA GLY A 36 2.26 -2.77 -3.41
C GLY A 36 1.73 -4.08 -4.02
N LEU A 37 0.58 -4.02 -4.73
CA LEU A 37 -0.02 -5.13 -5.48
C LEU A 37 0.09 -4.90 -6.98
N THR A 38 -0.13 -3.65 -7.43
CA THR A 38 -0.01 -3.21 -8.82
C THR A 38 0.83 -1.96 -8.91
N ALA A 39 1.55 -1.79 -10.01
CA ALA A 39 2.28 -0.57 -10.32
C ALA A 39 1.38 0.42 -11.05
N GLN A 40 1.40 1.67 -10.62
CA GLN A 40 0.65 2.76 -11.25
C GLN A 40 1.59 3.73 -11.96
N PRO A 41 1.23 4.26 -13.14
CA PRO A 41 2.00 5.31 -13.78
C PRO A 41 2.25 6.49 -12.83
N THR A 42 3.35 7.19 -13.00
CA THR A 42 3.78 8.36 -12.23
C THR A 42 4.23 8.09 -10.79
N GLN A 43 4.07 6.87 -10.29
CA GLN A 43 4.29 6.48 -8.88
C GLN A 43 5.43 5.46 -8.71
N SER A 44 6.40 5.38 -9.64
CA SER A 44 7.43 4.32 -9.65
C SER A 44 8.17 4.18 -8.31
N ALA A 45 8.66 5.27 -7.73
CA ALA A 45 9.36 5.23 -6.45
C ALA A 45 8.45 4.81 -5.28
N TYR A 46 7.19 5.26 -5.28
CA TYR A 46 6.20 4.85 -4.28
C TYR A 46 5.81 3.38 -4.45
N ASN A 47 5.51 2.94 -5.67
CA ASN A 47 5.22 1.54 -5.97
C ASN A 47 6.37 0.65 -5.49
N SER A 48 7.62 0.97 -5.88
CA SER A 48 8.81 0.21 -5.46
C SER A 48 8.91 0.09 -3.95
N SER A 49 8.69 1.18 -3.22
CA SER A 49 8.74 1.17 -1.75
C SER A 49 7.66 0.26 -1.14
N LYS A 50 6.44 0.27 -1.69
CA LYS A 50 5.32 -0.52 -1.16
C LYS A 50 5.39 -2.00 -1.56
N PHE A 51 5.93 -2.33 -2.72
CA PHE A 51 6.30 -3.71 -3.08
C PHE A 51 7.40 -4.24 -2.16
N ALA A 52 8.42 -3.43 -1.84
CA ALA A 52 9.49 -3.81 -0.93
C ALA A 52 8.95 -4.09 0.50
N VAL A 53 8.06 -3.24 1.03
CA VAL A 53 7.40 -3.48 2.33
C VAL A 53 6.60 -4.79 2.31
N ARG A 54 5.88 -5.06 1.22
CA ARG A 54 5.14 -6.32 1.07
C ARG A 54 6.10 -7.52 1.11
N GLY A 55 7.13 -7.54 0.26
CA GLY A 55 8.07 -8.65 0.19
C GLY A 55 8.77 -8.90 1.53
N PHE A 56 9.24 -7.82 2.18
CA PHE A 56 9.84 -7.88 3.51
C PHE A 56 8.89 -8.48 4.54
N THR A 57 7.63 -8.02 4.59
CA THR A 57 6.66 -8.48 5.60
C THR A 57 6.21 -9.92 5.36
N GLU A 58 6.03 -10.32 4.10
CA GLU A 58 5.65 -11.69 3.74
C GLU A 58 6.78 -12.69 4.05
N SER A 59 8.05 -12.30 3.86
CA SER A 59 9.23 -13.09 4.27
C SER A 59 9.33 -13.19 5.79
N LEU A 60 9.29 -12.05 6.47
CA LEU A 60 9.31 -11.99 7.94
C LEU A 60 8.24 -12.89 8.56
N ARG A 61 7.02 -12.89 8.00
CA ARG A 61 5.94 -13.75 8.50
C ARG A 61 6.31 -15.23 8.43
N GLN A 62 6.93 -15.68 7.35
CA GLN A 62 7.35 -17.05 7.18
C GLN A 62 8.48 -17.43 8.16
N GLU A 63 9.43 -16.52 8.35
CA GLU A 63 10.53 -16.70 9.32
C GLU A 63 10.01 -16.83 10.74
N LEU A 64 9.04 -15.99 11.15
CA LEU A 64 8.41 -16.07 12.47
C LEU A 64 7.59 -17.36 12.66
N ASP A 65 6.91 -17.85 11.61
CA ASP A 65 6.21 -19.13 11.66
C ASP A 65 7.20 -20.30 11.80
N ILE A 66 8.33 -20.27 11.11
CA ILE A 66 9.39 -21.30 11.22
C ILE A 66 9.99 -21.28 12.63
N GLU A 67 10.25 -20.11 13.17
CA GLU A 67 10.81 -19.95 14.52
C GLU A 67 9.81 -20.36 15.61
N ASN A 68 8.51 -20.34 15.32
CA ASN A 68 7.42 -20.67 16.25
C ASN A 68 7.50 -19.91 17.58
N CYS A 69 7.86 -18.63 17.52
CA CYS A 69 8.12 -17.78 18.68
C CYS A 69 6.89 -17.06 19.25
N GLY A 70 5.68 -17.41 18.80
CA GLY A 70 4.42 -16.77 19.23
C GLY A 70 4.15 -15.39 18.60
N VAL A 71 5.12 -14.83 17.84
CA VAL A 71 4.98 -13.55 17.16
C VAL A 71 4.61 -13.76 15.70
N SER A 72 3.78 -12.87 15.16
CA SER A 72 3.36 -12.93 13.77
C SER A 72 3.53 -11.60 13.04
N ALA A 73 3.46 -11.63 11.69
CA ALA A 73 3.47 -10.41 10.90
C ALA A 73 2.28 -10.34 9.95
N LEU A 74 1.71 -9.13 9.81
CA LEU A 74 0.58 -8.80 8.95
C LEU A 74 0.98 -7.73 7.94
N CYS A 75 0.82 -8.01 6.64
CA CYS A 75 0.96 -7.02 5.59
C CYS A 75 -0.41 -6.40 5.26
N VAL A 76 -0.54 -5.09 5.44
CA VAL A 76 -1.79 -4.37 5.17
C VAL A 76 -1.68 -3.63 3.83
N HIS A 77 -2.72 -3.76 2.99
CA HIS A 77 -2.83 -3.12 1.69
C HIS A 77 -4.08 -2.22 1.65
N PRO A 78 -3.98 -0.97 2.13
CA PRO A 78 -5.07 -0.02 2.04
C PRO A 78 -5.32 0.41 0.60
N GLY A 79 -6.60 0.56 0.26
CA GLY A 79 -7.06 1.32 -0.91
C GLY A 79 -7.19 2.81 -0.60
N GLY A 80 -8.25 3.44 -1.06
CA GLY A 80 -8.50 4.87 -0.86
C GLY A 80 -9.03 5.19 0.54
N ILE A 81 -8.15 5.37 1.51
CA ILE A 81 -8.49 5.79 2.87
C ILE A 81 -8.48 7.32 2.97
N ARG A 82 -9.54 7.90 3.53
CA ARG A 82 -9.70 9.36 3.70
C ARG A 82 -8.78 9.88 4.79
N THR A 83 -7.64 10.41 4.36
CA THR A 83 -6.59 11.03 5.18
C THR A 83 -6.04 12.25 4.46
N ASN A 84 -5.15 13.02 5.10
CA ASN A 84 -4.49 14.17 4.47
C ASN A 84 -3.33 13.81 3.53
N ILE A 85 -3.07 12.52 3.30
CA ILE A 85 -1.91 12.04 2.54
C ILE A 85 -1.78 12.66 1.14
N ALA A 86 -2.90 12.93 0.48
CA ALA A 86 -2.90 13.53 -0.85
C ALA A 86 -2.64 15.05 -0.82
N ASN A 87 -3.07 15.72 0.24
CA ASN A 87 -2.87 17.16 0.43
C ASN A 87 -1.42 17.47 0.82
N ASP A 88 -0.80 16.57 1.61
CA ASP A 88 0.56 16.71 2.10
C ASP A 88 1.60 16.16 1.10
N ALA A 89 1.16 15.53 0.00
CA ALA A 89 2.04 14.95 -1.01
C ALA A 89 2.78 16.04 -1.81
N ARG A 90 4.11 15.93 -1.86
CA ARG A 90 4.92 16.75 -2.76
C ARG A 90 4.81 16.21 -4.19
N MET A 91 4.26 17.01 -5.09
CA MET A 91 4.15 16.66 -6.50
C MET A 91 5.45 17.01 -7.25
N ASN A 92 5.89 16.10 -8.13
CA ASN A 92 7.07 16.32 -8.96
C ASN A 92 6.66 16.87 -10.33
N ASP A 93 7.49 17.78 -10.87
CA ASP A 93 7.27 18.37 -12.20
C ASP A 93 7.30 17.36 -13.36
N SER A 94 7.82 16.15 -13.14
CA SER A 94 7.76 15.06 -14.13
C SER A 94 6.34 14.68 -14.56
N LEU A 95 5.30 15.02 -13.78
CA LEU A 95 3.90 14.90 -14.21
C LEU A 95 3.59 15.74 -15.46
N LYS A 96 4.22 16.92 -15.58
CA LYS A 96 4.05 17.81 -16.73
C LYS A 96 4.55 17.18 -18.03
N SER A 97 5.65 16.39 -17.98
CA SER A 97 6.17 15.70 -19.16
C SER A 97 5.21 14.64 -19.71
N LEU A 98 4.33 14.12 -18.85
CA LEU A 98 3.23 13.23 -19.25
C LEU A 98 1.96 14.00 -19.63
N GLY A 99 2.02 15.35 -19.66
CA GLY A 99 0.88 16.23 -19.96
C GLY A 99 -0.20 16.18 -18.87
N MET A 100 0.16 15.90 -17.62
CA MET A 100 -0.75 15.90 -16.47
C MET A 100 -0.58 17.19 -15.66
N ASN A 101 -1.70 17.72 -15.15
CA ASN A 101 -1.67 18.84 -14.22
C ASN A 101 -1.58 18.33 -12.79
N PRO A 102 -0.54 18.69 -12.00
CA PRO A 102 -0.35 18.21 -10.63
C PRO A 102 -1.55 18.50 -9.71
N GLU A 103 -2.11 19.71 -9.77
CA GLU A 103 -3.23 20.10 -8.91
C GLU A 103 -4.51 19.33 -9.25
N LYS A 104 -4.81 19.18 -10.55
CA LYS A 104 -5.96 18.38 -11.00
C LYS A 104 -5.78 16.92 -10.61
N SER A 105 -4.57 16.38 -10.75
CA SER A 105 -4.24 15.01 -10.33
C SER A 105 -4.43 14.80 -8.82
N ALA A 106 -4.00 15.75 -7.99
CA ALA A 106 -4.23 15.71 -6.54
C ALA A 106 -5.72 15.73 -6.20
N LYS A 107 -6.50 16.62 -6.83
CA LYS A 107 -7.97 16.69 -6.63
C LYS A 107 -8.66 15.39 -7.07
N ALA A 108 -8.24 14.81 -8.19
CA ALA A 108 -8.79 13.54 -8.67
C ALA A 108 -8.46 12.40 -7.71
N PHE A 109 -7.22 12.35 -7.19
CA PHE A 109 -6.81 11.36 -6.20
C PHE A 109 -7.61 11.50 -4.90
N ASN A 110 -7.82 12.72 -4.39
CA ASN A 110 -8.63 12.97 -3.19
C ASN A 110 -10.06 12.40 -3.31
N LYS A 111 -10.67 12.43 -4.50
CA LYS A 111 -12.01 11.86 -4.74
C LYS A 111 -12.05 10.32 -4.60
N LEU A 112 -10.91 9.66 -4.70
CA LEU A 112 -10.79 8.21 -4.52
C LEU A 112 -10.65 7.83 -3.05
N LEU A 113 -10.28 8.77 -2.16
CA LEU A 113 -10.14 8.56 -0.73
C LEU A 113 -11.52 8.60 -0.07
N ARG A 114 -12.18 7.44 0.03
CA ARG A 114 -13.60 7.36 0.46
C ARG A 114 -13.78 6.72 1.82
N MET A 115 -12.96 5.72 2.18
CA MET A 115 -13.11 4.98 3.41
C MET A 115 -12.65 5.81 4.62
N PRO A 116 -13.43 5.92 5.69
CA PRO A 116 -12.99 6.53 6.94
C PRO A 116 -11.76 5.81 7.53
N ALA A 117 -10.88 6.55 8.20
CA ALA A 117 -9.69 5.97 8.81
C ALA A 117 -10.07 5.03 9.98
N GLU A 118 -11.15 5.34 10.69
CA GLU A 118 -11.71 4.53 11.78
C GLU A 118 -12.12 3.14 11.28
N ASP A 119 -12.83 3.06 10.13
CA ASP A 119 -13.24 1.79 9.54
C ASP A 119 -12.03 0.96 9.09
N ALA A 120 -10.99 1.63 8.59
CA ALA A 120 -9.76 0.97 8.20
C ALA A 120 -9.02 0.41 9.43
N SER A 121 -8.94 1.17 10.52
CA SER A 121 -8.29 0.74 11.76
C SER A 121 -9.01 -0.44 12.39
N GLN A 122 -10.36 -0.44 12.41
CA GLN A 122 -11.14 -1.57 12.91
C GLN A 122 -10.85 -2.85 12.11
N GLN A 123 -10.77 -2.76 10.77
CA GLN A 123 -10.42 -3.91 9.93
C GLN A 123 -9.00 -4.44 10.22
N ILE A 124 -8.06 -3.56 10.58
CA ILE A 124 -6.70 -3.98 10.98
C ILE A 124 -6.75 -4.74 12.30
N LEU A 125 -7.45 -4.22 13.31
CA LEU A 125 -7.60 -4.90 14.61
C LEU A 125 -8.26 -6.28 14.43
N ASP A 126 -9.33 -6.37 13.65
CA ASP A 126 -10.01 -7.64 13.37
C ASP A 126 -9.08 -8.63 12.63
N ALA A 127 -8.19 -8.15 11.78
CA ALA A 127 -7.23 -8.99 11.09
C ALA A 127 -6.12 -9.51 12.02
N VAL A 128 -5.70 -8.70 12.98
CA VAL A 128 -4.75 -9.09 14.04
C VAL A 128 -5.36 -10.18 14.90
N LEU A 129 -6.57 -9.97 15.43
CA LEU A 129 -7.28 -10.96 16.26
C LEU A 129 -7.49 -12.30 15.52
N LYS A 130 -7.62 -12.28 14.19
CA LYS A 130 -7.76 -13.47 13.34
C LYS A 130 -6.41 -14.00 12.83
N ASN A 131 -5.31 -13.49 13.30
CA ASN A 131 -3.94 -13.83 12.89
C ASN A 131 -3.75 -13.88 11.35
N LYS A 132 -4.31 -12.91 10.64
CA LYS A 132 -4.22 -12.85 9.17
C LYS A 132 -2.80 -12.50 8.73
N ARG A 133 -2.38 -13.06 7.59
CA ARG A 133 -1.08 -12.77 6.96
C ARG A 133 -1.13 -11.54 6.07
N ARG A 134 -2.29 -11.28 5.47
CA ARG A 134 -2.53 -10.16 4.53
C ARG A 134 -3.92 -9.59 4.76
N LEU A 135 -4.03 -8.27 4.67
CA LEU A 135 -5.30 -7.56 4.71
C LEU A 135 -5.40 -6.60 3.53
N LEU A 136 -6.48 -6.73 2.76
CA LEU A 136 -6.89 -5.78 1.73
C LEU A 136 -8.00 -4.90 2.32
N ILE A 137 -7.77 -3.60 2.42
CA ILE A 137 -8.74 -2.65 2.97
C ILE A 137 -9.40 -1.88 1.83
N GLY A 138 -10.71 -1.99 1.74
CA GLY A 138 -11.51 -1.36 0.69
C GLY A 138 -11.81 -2.29 -0.49
N ASN A 139 -12.93 -2.02 -1.15
CA ASN A 139 -13.34 -2.81 -2.33
C ASN A 139 -12.45 -2.53 -3.54
N ASP A 140 -11.88 -1.34 -3.62
CA ASP A 140 -10.88 -0.95 -4.61
C ASP A 140 -9.60 -1.80 -4.50
N ALA A 141 -9.07 -1.99 -3.28
CA ALA A 141 -7.91 -2.86 -3.06
C ALA A 141 -8.21 -4.32 -3.44
N LYS A 142 -9.40 -4.82 -3.10
CA LYS A 142 -9.83 -6.18 -3.45
C LYS A 142 -9.98 -6.36 -4.97
N ALA A 143 -10.60 -5.39 -5.65
CA ALA A 143 -10.79 -5.43 -7.10
C ALA A 143 -9.45 -5.37 -7.85
N ILE A 144 -8.52 -4.52 -7.40
CA ILE A 144 -7.19 -4.40 -7.98
C ILE A 144 -6.35 -5.66 -7.74
N ASP A 145 -6.40 -6.26 -6.54
CA ASP A 145 -5.72 -7.54 -6.27
C ASP A 145 -6.24 -8.64 -7.19
N LEU A 146 -7.55 -8.74 -7.36
CA LEU A 146 -8.18 -9.72 -8.26
C LEU A 146 -7.76 -9.48 -9.72
N MET A 147 -7.82 -8.23 -10.18
CA MET A 147 -7.39 -7.86 -11.54
C MET A 147 -5.93 -8.27 -11.79
N GLN A 148 -5.02 -7.99 -10.86
CA GLN A 148 -3.61 -8.35 -10.99
C GLN A 148 -3.40 -9.87 -11.01
N ARG A 149 -4.20 -10.65 -10.27
CA ARG A 149 -4.11 -12.11 -10.26
C ARG A 149 -4.59 -12.74 -11.57
N ILE A 150 -5.65 -12.19 -12.17
CA ILE A 150 -6.20 -12.68 -13.43
C ILE A 150 -5.38 -12.17 -14.62
N LEU A 151 -4.89 -10.93 -14.56
CA LEU A 151 -4.16 -10.25 -15.62
C LEU A 151 -2.77 -9.80 -15.12
N PRO A 152 -1.84 -10.71 -14.81
CA PRO A 152 -0.57 -10.38 -14.12
C PRO A 152 0.31 -9.38 -14.87
N THR A 153 0.23 -9.31 -16.18
CA THR A 153 0.88 -8.30 -17.03
C THR A 153 -0.11 -7.42 -17.77
N GLY A 154 -1.29 -7.95 -18.08
CA GLY A 154 -2.34 -7.26 -18.82
C GLY A 154 -2.91 -6.04 -18.09
N TYR A 155 -2.91 -6.04 -16.76
CA TYR A 155 -3.36 -4.89 -15.96
C TYR A 155 -2.62 -3.60 -16.32
N GLN A 156 -1.35 -3.68 -16.75
CA GLN A 156 -0.55 -2.52 -17.15
C GLN A 156 -1.15 -1.80 -18.36
N LYS A 157 -1.71 -2.54 -19.32
CA LYS A 157 -2.43 -1.96 -20.47
C LYS A 157 -3.73 -1.29 -20.02
N VAL A 158 -4.44 -1.90 -19.08
CA VAL A 158 -5.68 -1.35 -18.51
C VAL A 158 -5.41 -0.03 -17.77
N THR A 159 -4.41 -0.01 -16.89
CA THR A 159 -4.06 1.20 -16.14
C THR A 159 -3.52 2.31 -17.05
N ALA A 160 -2.70 1.98 -18.04
CA ALA A 160 -2.21 2.95 -19.02
C ALA A 160 -3.35 3.55 -19.86
N LEU A 161 -4.32 2.72 -20.30
CA LEU A 161 -5.50 3.18 -21.03
C LEU A 161 -6.38 4.07 -20.16
N ALA A 162 -6.67 3.65 -18.92
CA ALA A 162 -7.45 4.45 -17.97
C ALA A 162 -6.83 5.83 -17.73
N THR A 163 -5.49 5.88 -17.57
CA THR A 163 -4.75 7.14 -17.42
C THR A 163 -4.86 8.02 -18.67
N LYS A 164 -4.78 7.44 -19.88
CA LYS A 164 -4.95 8.19 -21.14
C LYS A 164 -6.38 8.74 -21.29
N LEU A 165 -7.38 7.99 -20.90
CA LEU A 165 -8.79 8.40 -20.98
C LEU A 165 -9.09 9.51 -19.96
N SER A 166 -8.60 9.40 -18.72
CA SER A 166 -8.80 10.45 -17.70
C SER A 166 -8.22 11.79 -18.16
N LYS A 167 -7.07 11.79 -18.83
CA LYS A 167 -6.47 13.01 -19.42
C LYS A 167 -7.35 13.66 -20.50
N ARG A 168 -8.05 12.86 -21.32
CA ARG A 168 -8.93 13.37 -22.37
C ARG A 168 -10.21 14.01 -21.82
N LEU A 169 -10.63 13.60 -20.64
CA LEU A 169 -11.82 14.08 -19.95
C LEU A 169 -11.54 15.31 -19.07
N GLU A 170 -10.27 15.69 -18.90
CA GLU A 170 -9.92 16.95 -18.22
C GLU A 170 -10.28 18.12 -19.14
N PRO A 171 -11.23 19.03 -18.76
CA PRO A 171 -11.50 20.22 -19.53
C PRO A 171 -10.21 21.07 -19.60
N LYS A 172 -9.95 21.63 -20.79
CA LYS A 172 -8.82 22.53 -21.07
C LYS A 172 -8.82 23.74 -20.16
#